data_11fc526e1775f17f6a96424ad2be8e9b
#
_entry.id   11fc526e1775f17f6a96424ad2be8e9b
#
_cell.length_a   1.000
_cell.length_b   1.000
_cell.length_c   1.000
_cell.angle_alpha   90.00
_cell.angle_beta   90.00
_cell.angle_gamma   90.00
#
_symmetry.space_group_name_H-M   'P 1'
#
loop_
_entity.id
_entity.type
_entity.pdbx_description
1 polymer ?
#
loop_
_entity_poly.entity_id
_entity_poly.type
_entity_poly.pdbx_seq_one_letter_code
_entity_poly.pdbx_strand_id
1 'polypeptide(L)'
;MTFIDRDKLLKHEVMIITKGNAAFHGVPSSLIETAPVIDLKNLQPVWRDPETEPPKVETEVLILYRNDIDGYSITTAHYEDGSVFLQDSVWYWEDLPNWGTYDEERDDYKIPKGWWEYRHFNTDEVYNNRVDRPVVGWMPLPSKEVTQNGNQ
;
A
#
# COMPACT_ATOMS: atom_id res chain seq x y z
N MET A 1 8.64 3.69 -22.51
CA MET A 1 8.71 2.24 -22.74
C MET A 1 7.31 1.67 -22.57
N THR A 2 6.81 0.98 -23.57
CA THR A 2 5.45 0.43 -23.58
C THR A 2 5.53 -1.04 -23.21
N PHE A 3 4.84 -1.47 -22.15
CA PHE A 3 4.78 -2.88 -21.78
C PHE A 3 3.50 -3.49 -22.34
N ILE A 4 3.65 -4.66 -22.91
CA ILE A 4 2.54 -5.47 -23.43
C ILE A 4 2.31 -6.60 -22.42
N ASP A 5 1.05 -6.83 -22.07
CA ASP A 5 0.66 -7.94 -21.18
C ASP A 5 0.95 -9.27 -21.93
N ARG A 6 2.07 -9.89 -21.57
CA ARG A 6 2.56 -11.13 -22.18
C ARG A 6 1.56 -12.28 -22.05
N ASP A 7 0.87 -12.39 -20.92
CA ASP A 7 -0.05 -13.49 -20.67
C ASP A 7 -1.31 -13.40 -21.52
N LYS A 8 -1.74 -12.18 -21.85
CA LYS A 8 -2.81 -11.95 -22.82
C LYS A 8 -2.38 -12.27 -24.25
N LEU A 9 -1.14 -11.96 -24.62
CA LEU A 9 -0.60 -12.29 -25.95
C LEU A 9 -0.44 -13.79 -26.14
N LEU A 10 0.05 -14.52 -25.14
CA LEU A 10 0.26 -15.97 -25.22
C LEU A 10 -1.05 -16.76 -25.42
N LYS A 11 -2.18 -16.25 -24.98
CA LYS A 11 -3.50 -16.86 -25.21
C LYS A 11 -3.99 -16.74 -26.66
N HIS A 12 -3.38 -15.87 -27.43
CA HIS A 12 -3.70 -15.62 -28.85
C HIS A 12 -2.61 -16.06 -29.82
N GLU A 13 -1.69 -16.90 -29.35
CA GLU A 13 -0.67 -17.49 -30.21
C GLU A 13 -1.33 -18.32 -31.31
N VAL A 14 -1.01 -18.01 -32.55
CA VAL A 14 -1.54 -18.70 -33.71
C VAL A 14 -0.39 -19.30 -34.52
N MET A 15 -0.65 -20.44 -35.13
CA MET A 15 0.29 -21.04 -36.07
C MET A 15 0.25 -20.30 -37.40
N ILE A 16 1.36 -19.74 -37.80
CA ILE A 16 1.51 -19.08 -39.10
C ILE A 16 2.21 -20.07 -40.07
N ILE A 17 1.49 -20.49 -41.11
CA ILE A 17 2.04 -21.36 -42.16
C ILE A 17 2.51 -20.48 -43.29
N THR A 18 3.79 -20.54 -43.61
CA THR A 18 4.37 -19.83 -44.73
C THR A 18 4.43 -20.72 -45.97
N LYS A 19 4.55 -20.14 -47.18
CA LYS A 19 4.58 -20.85 -48.49
C LYS A 19 5.71 -21.88 -48.64
N GLY A 20 6.54 -22.09 -47.63
CA GLY A 20 7.66 -23.03 -47.65
C GLY A 20 7.56 -24.17 -46.65
N ASN A 21 6.38 -24.55 -46.19
CA ASN A 21 6.14 -25.59 -45.16
C ASN A 21 6.86 -25.38 -43.81
N ALA A 22 7.33 -24.18 -43.54
CA ALA A 22 7.77 -23.83 -42.18
C ALA A 22 6.59 -23.30 -41.40
N ALA A 23 6.27 -23.92 -40.28
CA ALA A 23 5.27 -23.45 -39.33
C ALA A 23 5.96 -22.67 -38.22
N PHE A 24 5.49 -21.46 -37.98
CA PHE A 24 5.97 -20.62 -36.88
C PHE A 24 4.80 -20.32 -35.91
N HIS A 25 5.09 -20.41 -34.65
CA HIS A 25 4.20 -19.86 -33.61
C HIS A 25 4.52 -18.38 -33.43
N GLY A 26 3.53 -17.54 -33.58
CA GLY A 26 3.69 -16.10 -33.43
C GLY A 26 2.41 -15.39 -33.13
N VAL A 27 2.53 -14.16 -32.64
CA VAL A 27 1.40 -13.29 -32.37
C VAL A 27 1.17 -12.39 -33.59
N PRO A 28 -0.04 -12.37 -34.18
CA PRO A 28 -0.34 -11.46 -35.29
C PRO A 28 -0.07 -10.00 -34.91
N SER A 29 0.51 -9.23 -35.83
CA SER A 29 0.80 -7.81 -35.60
C SER A 29 -0.45 -7.00 -35.22
N SER A 30 -1.61 -7.36 -35.79
CA SER A 30 -2.88 -6.73 -35.42
C SER A 30 -3.25 -6.90 -33.93
N LEU A 31 -2.87 -8.03 -33.30
CA LEU A 31 -3.09 -8.24 -31.87
C LEU A 31 -2.08 -7.46 -31.05
N ILE A 32 -0.87 -7.25 -31.53
CA ILE A 32 0.14 -6.40 -30.89
C ILE A 32 -0.31 -4.94 -30.93
N GLU A 33 -0.85 -4.48 -32.07
CA GLU A 33 -1.35 -3.11 -32.23
C GLU A 33 -2.57 -2.81 -31.36
N THR A 34 -3.42 -3.81 -31.12
CA THR A 34 -4.63 -3.67 -30.29
C THR A 34 -4.42 -4.09 -28.84
N ALA A 35 -3.23 -4.59 -28.46
CA ALA A 35 -2.92 -4.96 -27.08
C ALA A 35 -3.02 -3.73 -26.17
N PRO A 36 -3.58 -3.87 -24.97
CA PRO A 36 -3.65 -2.77 -24.02
C PRO A 36 -2.23 -2.32 -23.67
N VAL A 37 -1.96 -1.06 -23.94
CA VAL A 37 -0.70 -0.41 -23.57
C VAL A 37 -0.76 -0.07 -22.09
N ILE A 38 0.12 -0.66 -21.29
CA ILE A 38 0.31 -0.24 -19.92
C ILE A 38 1.24 0.98 -19.93
N ASP A 39 0.67 2.15 -19.72
CA ASP A 39 1.47 3.36 -19.55
C ASP A 39 2.09 3.36 -18.15
N LEU A 40 3.41 3.17 -18.09
CA LEU A 40 4.16 3.16 -16.84
C LEU A 40 4.06 4.49 -16.05
N LYS A 41 3.74 5.58 -16.72
CA LYS A 41 3.50 6.87 -16.04
C LYS A 41 2.26 6.81 -15.16
N ASN A 42 1.28 5.97 -15.55
CA ASN A 42 0.07 5.73 -14.77
C ASN A 42 0.24 4.65 -13.69
N LEU A 43 1.40 3.98 -13.62
CA LEU A 43 1.76 3.05 -12.55
C LEU A 43 2.49 3.74 -11.38
N GLN A 44 2.66 5.06 -11.43
CA GLN A 44 3.17 5.80 -10.27
C GLN A 44 2.21 5.59 -9.09
N PRO A 45 2.75 5.28 -7.93
CA PRO A 45 1.91 5.19 -6.74
C PRO A 45 1.15 6.51 -6.55
N VAL A 46 -0.18 6.41 -6.53
CA VAL A 46 -1.04 7.58 -6.36
C VAL A 46 -1.29 7.78 -4.88
N TRP A 47 -0.96 8.96 -4.38
CA TRP A 47 -1.34 9.36 -3.03
C TRP A 47 -2.85 9.54 -2.94
N ARG A 48 -3.48 8.83 -2.01
CA ARG A 48 -4.91 8.94 -1.71
C ARG A 48 -5.13 10.05 -0.71
N ASP A 49 -6.24 10.75 -0.84
CA ASP A 49 -6.62 11.79 0.10
C ASP A 49 -7.16 11.15 1.40
N PRO A 50 -6.54 11.42 2.56
CA PRO A 50 -6.95 10.83 3.82
C PRO A 50 -8.31 11.30 4.32
N GLU A 51 -8.84 12.43 3.84
CA GLU A 51 -10.15 12.95 4.25
C GLU A 51 -11.29 12.27 3.50
N THR A 52 -11.09 12.02 2.21
CA THR A 52 -12.13 11.44 1.33
C THR A 52 -12.04 9.93 1.22
N GLU A 53 -10.85 9.38 1.34
CA GLU A 53 -10.57 7.95 1.27
C GLU A 53 -9.58 7.54 2.38
N PRO A 54 -10.00 7.52 3.65
CA PRO A 54 -9.11 7.10 4.74
C PRO A 54 -8.72 5.63 4.59
N PRO A 55 -7.51 5.22 5.05
CA PRO A 55 -7.15 3.81 5.08
C PRO A 55 -8.00 3.05 6.09
N LYS A 56 -8.01 1.74 5.96
CA LYS A 56 -8.60 0.87 6.99
C LYS A 56 -7.84 1.09 8.30
N VAL A 57 -8.59 1.25 9.40
CA VAL A 57 -8.02 1.31 10.76
C VAL A 57 -7.14 0.08 11.03
N GLU A 58 -6.19 0.22 11.95
CA GLU A 58 -5.30 -0.88 12.32
C GLU A 58 -4.41 -1.40 11.16
N THR A 59 -4.19 -0.60 10.12
CA THR A 59 -3.40 -0.98 8.96
C THR A 59 -2.26 -0.01 8.76
N GLU A 60 -1.03 -0.51 8.76
CA GLU A 60 0.15 0.30 8.46
C GLU A 60 0.22 0.65 6.97
N VAL A 61 0.45 1.91 6.68
CA VAL A 61 0.52 2.49 5.34
C VAL A 61 1.67 3.47 5.23
N LEU A 62 2.06 3.84 4.00
CA LEU A 62 2.92 5.01 3.78
C LEU A 62 2.06 6.26 3.88
N ILE A 63 2.57 7.28 4.57
CA ILE A 63 1.95 8.58 4.65
C ILE A 63 2.88 9.67 4.10
N LEU A 64 2.28 10.68 3.48
CA LEU A 64 2.90 11.93 3.09
C LEU A 64 2.38 13.02 4.03
N TYR A 65 3.25 13.66 4.77
CA TYR A 65 2.89 14.72 5.70
C TYR A 65 3.72 15.98 5.49
N ARG A 66 3.19 17.12 5.88
CA ARG A 66 3.94 18.41 5.80
C ARG A 66 4.98 18.47 6.89
N ASN A 67 6.18 18.89 6.52
CA ASN A 67 7.25 19.23 7.45
C ASN A 67 7.65 20.70 7.31
N ASP A 68 8.48 21.20 8.23
CA ASP A 68 8.88 22.62 8.27
C ASP A 68 10.22 22.88 7.57
N ILE A 69 10.86 21.86 7.00
CA ILE A 69 12.23 21.97 6.46
C ILE A 69 12.19 22.10 4.94
N ASP A 70 11.59 21.16 4.25
CA ASP A 70 11.60 21.04 2.79
C ASP A 70 10.19 20.83 2.19
N GLY A 71 9.16 20.94 3.01
CA GLY A 71 7.77 20.91 2.63
C GLY A 71 7.06 19.60 2.90
N TYR A 72 7.64 18.43 2.57
CA TYR A 72 6.99 17.13 2.75
C TYR A 72 7.96 16.04 3.19
N SER A 73 7.47 15.13 4.01
CA SER A 73 8.18 13.91 4.43
C SER A 73 7.31 12.68 4.25
N ILE A 74 7.96 11.53 4.11
CA ILE A 74 7.30 10.23 3.99
C ILE A 74 7.73 9.37 5.16
N THR A 75 6.77 8.72 5.81
CA THR A 75 7.00 7.72 6.85
C THR A 75 5.92 6.63 6.78
N THR A 76 6.05 5.58 7.60
CA THR A 76 4.97 4.63 7.82
C THR A 76 4.16 5.06 9.02
N ALA A 77 2.84 4.89 8.94
CA ALA A 77 1.92 5.14 10.05
C ALA A 77 0.64 4.32 9.87
N HIS A 78 -0.17 4.26 10.91
CA HIS A 78 -1.53 3.74 10.83
C HIS A 78 -2.53 4.83 11.24
N TYR A 79 -3.75 4.70 10.75
CA TYR A 79 -4.84 5.62 11.06
C TYR A 79 -5.82 4.96 12.01
N GLU A 80 -6.22 5.71 13.04
CA GLU A 80 -7.28 5.33 13.95
C GLU A 80 -8.42 6.34 13.89
N ASP A 81 -9.65 5.84 13.80
CA ASP A 81 -10.86 6.68 13.69
C ASP A 81 -11.54 6.95 15.05
N GLY A 82 -11.00 6.37 16.13
CA GLY A 82 -11.55 6.48 17.47
C GLY A 82 -12.55 5.38 17.83
N SER A 83 -12.73 4.37 16.97
CA SER A 83 -13.65 3.26 17.23
C SER A 83 -12.99 2.04 17.87
N VAL A 84 -11.67 1.91 17.75
CA VAL A 84 -10.91 0.75 18.23
C VAL A 84 -10.64 0.87 19.73
N PHE A 85 -10.81 -0.23 20.44
CA PHE A 85 -10.51 -0.34 21.88
C PHE A 85 -9.13 -0.98 22.09
N LEU A 86 -8.52 -0.69 23.22
CA LEU A 86 -7.19 -1.19 23.58
C LEU A 86 -7.09 -2.72 23.48
N GLN A 87 -8.10 -3.43 24.00
CA GLN A 87 -8.12 -4.90 23.99
C GLN A 87 -8.30 -5.51 22.59
N ASP A 88 -8.86 -4.75 21.64
CA ASP A 88 -9.12 -5.18 20.27
C ASP A 88 -7.99 -4.77 19.30
N SER A 89 -7.06 -3.90 19.74
CA SER A 89 -6.01 -3.37 18.85
C SER A 89 -4.94 -4.40 18.54
N VAL A 90 -4.49 -4.41 17.29
CA VAL A 90 -3.34 -5.20 16.84
C VAL A 90 -2.00 -4.54 17.22
N TRP A 91 -2.05 -3.27 17.64
CA TRP A 91 -0.87 -2.50 18.05
C TRP A 91 -0.69 -2.56 19.56
N TYR A 92 0.55 -2.51 20.01
CA TYR A 92 0.86 -2.32 21.42
C TYR A 92 0.82 -0.83 21.77
N TRP A 93 0.00 -0.46 22.74
CA TRP A 93 -0.19 0.91 23.20
C TRP A 93 0.34 1.07 24.62
N GLU A 94 1.49 1.74 24.76
CA GLU A 94 2.05 2.04 26.05
C GLU A 94 1.28 3.19 26.71
N ASP A 95 0.97 3.02 27.98
CA ASP A 95 0.32 4.04 28.83
C ASP A 95 -1.01 4.62 28.31
N LEU A 96 -1.71 3.93 27.37
CA LEU A 96 -3.01 4.38 26.87
C LEU A 96 -4.00 4.74 28.00
N PRO A 97 -4.07 4.02 29.14
CA PRO A 97 -4.92 4.41 30.27
C PRO A 97 -4.67 5.82 30.80
N ASN A 98 -3.49 6.38 30.61
CA ASN A 98 -3.15 7.72 31.09
C ASN A 98 -3.61 8.84 30.15
N TRP A 99 -3.89 8.54 28.86
CA TRP A 99 -4.22 9.56 27.85
C TRP A 99 -5.32 9.17 26.88
N GLY A 100 -5.79 7.92 26.90
CA GLY A 100 -6.92 7.43 26.12
C GLY A 100 -8.26 7.86 26.71
N THR A 101 -9.34 7.60 26.00
CA THR A 101 -10.70 7.85 26.48
C THR A 101 -11.29 6.57 27.04
N TYR A 102 -11.56 6.56 28.34
CA TYR A 102 -12.18 5.42 29.01
C TYR A 102 -13.67 5.31 28.66
N ASP A 103 -14.11 4.10 28.39
CA ASP A 103 -15.50 3.73 28.10
C ASP A 103 -16.04 2.84 29.22
N GLU A 104 -17.00 3.36 30.00
CA GLU A 104 -17.56 2.67 31.17
C GLU A 104 -18.37 1.42 30.79
N GLU A 105 -18.99 1.39 29.60
CA GLU A 105 -19.83 0.26 29.19
C GLU A 105 -18.98 -0.96 28.83
N ARG A 106 -17.79 -0.74 28.30
CA ARG A 106 -16.85 -1.81 27.94
C ARG A 106 -15.76 -2.06 28.97
N ASP A 107 -15.61 -1.19 29.94
CA ASP A 107 -14.51 -1.22 30.92
C ASP A 107 -13.14 -1.24 30.20
N ASP A 108 -12.99 -0.39 29.17
CA ASP A 108 -11.81 -0.35 28.31
C ASP A 108 -11.55 1.07 27.77
N TYR A 109 -10.39 1.29 27.18
CA TYR A 109 -9.96 2.57 26.64
C TYR A 109 -10.06 2.59 25.12
N LYS A 110 -10.63 3.67 24.57
CA LYS A 110 -10.64 3.95 23.13
C LYS A 110 -9.32 4.58 22.71
N ILE A 111 -8.80 4.08 21.59
CA ILE A 111 -7.64 4.69 20.94
C ILE A 111 -8.11 5.99 20.28
N PRO A 112 -7.46 7.13 20.57
CA PRO A 112 -7.86 8.40 20.00
C PRO A 112 -7.69 8.45 18.50
N LYS A 113 -8.65 9.11 17.82
CA LYS A 113 -8.58 9.38 16.39
C LYS A 113 -7.30 10.11 16.02
N GLY A 114 -6.63 9.66 14.98
CA GLY A 114 -5.42 10.30 14.47
C GLY A 114 -4.54 9.36 13.66
N TRP A 115 -3.37 9.88 13.32
CA TRP A 115 -2.31 9.13 12.67
C TRP A 115 -1.22 8.83 13.69
N TRP A 116 -0.71 7.59 13.67
CA TRP A 116 0.22 7.08 14.67
C TRP A 116 1.38 6.36 13.98
N GLU A 117 2.61 6.73 14.32
CA GLU A 117 3.81 6.00 13.92
C GLU A 117 4.10 4.90 14.94
N TYR A 118 4.20 3.67 14.46
CA TYR A 118 4.61 2.54 15.28
C TYR A 118 6.11 2.31 15.11
N ARG A 119 6.88 2.64 16.14
CA ARG A 119 8.34 2.59 16.08
C ARG A 119 8.91 1.61 17.08
N HIS A 120 9.84 0.80 16.60
CA HIS A 120 10.72 -0.01 17.42
C HIS A 120 12.09 0.66 17.50
N PHE A 121 12.52 1.04 18.70
CA PHE A 121 13.88 1.52 18.91
C PHE A 121 14.85 0.38 19.27
N ASN A 122 14.33 -0.63 19.99
CA ASN A 122 14.99 -1.91 20.25
C ASN A 122 13.91 -2.97 20.48
N THR A 123 14.31 -4.21 20.85
CA THR A 123 13.35 -5.31 21.07
C THR A 123 12.34 -5.08 22.18
N ASP A 124 12.67 -4.20 23.14
CA ASP A 124 11.90 -3.98 24.36
C ASP A 124 11.20 -2.61 24.38
N GLU A 125 11.51 -1.73 23.42
CA GLU A 125 10.97 -0.37 23.35
C GLU A 125 10.19 -0.18 22.05
N VAL A 126 8.86 -0.14 22.21
CA VAL A 126 7.90 0.06 21.13
C VAL A 126 7.02 1.24 21.49
N TYR A 127 6.88 2.17 20.58
CA TYR A 127 6.10 3.38 20.78
C TYR A 127 5.11 3.61 19.64
N ASN A 128 3.90 4.03 20.01
CA ASN A 128 2.95 4.65 19.11
C ASN A 128 3.05 6.17 19.30
N ASN A 129 3.75 6.84 18.38
CA ASN A 129 3.88 8.28 18.40
C ASN A 129 2.83 8.93 17.52
N ARG A 130 2.14 9.92 18.07
CA ARG A 130 1.18 10.68 17.28
C ARG A 130 1.89 11.47 16.18
N VAL A 131 1.36 11.44 14.97
CA VAL A 131 1.79 12.31 13.88
C VAL A 131 1.05 13.64 14.02
N ASP A 132 1.72 14.62 14.63
CA ASP A 132 1.14 15.95 14.91
C ASP A 132 1.11 16.88 13.69
N ARG A 133 1.68 16.45 12.58
CA ARG A 133 1.74 17.19 11.33
C ARG A 133 0.60 16.82 10.40
N PRO A 134 0.11 17.74 9.56
CA PRO A 134 -0.95 17.44 8.60
C PRO A 134 -0.53 16.35 7.61
N VAL A 135 -1.22 15.20 7.67
CA VAL A 135 -1.10 14.14 6.66
C VAL A 135 -1.91 14.55 5.45
N VAL A 136 -1.27 14.65 4.30
CA VAL A 136 -1.85 15.14 3.03
C VAL A 136 -2.07 14.04 2.00
N GLY A 137 -1.54 12.85 2.25
CA GLY A 137 -1.74 11.69 1.39
C GLY A 137 -1.30 10.40 2.05
N TRP A 138 -1.83 9.29 1.57
CA TRP A 138 -1.40 7.97 1.98
C TRP A 138 -1.43 6.98 0.81
N MET A 139 -0.71 5.87 0.93
CA MET A 139 -0.78 4.74 0.00
C MET A 139 -0.47 3.43 0.74
N PRO A 140 -0.97 2.28 0.24
CA PRO A 140 -0.62 0.99 0.80
C PRO A 140 0.89 0.75 0.77
N LEU A 141 1.40 -0.01 1.76
CA LEU A 141 2.75 -0.53 1.71
C LEU A 141 2.91 -1.49 0.52
N PRO A 142 4.11 -1.57 -0.07
CA PRO A 142 4.42 -2.62 -1.03
C PRO A 142 4.16 -4.01 -0.45
N SER A 143 3.74 -4.95 -1.30
CA SER A 143 3.61 -6.35 -0.88
C SER A 143 4.93 -6.86 -0.31
N LYS A 144 4.85 -7.60 0.80
CA LYS A 144 6.01 -8.29 1.40
C LYS A 144 6.34 -9.60 0.67
N GLU A 145 5.59 -9.97 -0.37
CA GLU A 145 5.89 -11.16 -1.17
C GLU A 145 7.17 -10.92 -1.97
N VAL A 146 8.22 -11.64 -1.60
CA VAL A 146 9.44 -11.72 -2.38
C VAL A 146 9.16 -12.73 -3.50
N THR A 147 8.98 -12.26 -4.72
CA THR A 147 9.03 -13.15 -5.88
C THR A 147 10.44 -13.75 -5.92
N GLN A 148 10.56 -15.00 -5.48
CA GLN A 148 11.78 -15.78 -5.73
C GLN A 148 11.85 -15.98 -7.23
N ASN A 149 12.53 -15.08 -7.93
CA ASN A 149 13.01 -15.37 -9.27
C ASN A 149 14.02 -16.49 -9.12
N GLY A 150 13.55 -17.73 -9.39
CA GLY A 150 14.37 -18.92 -9.36
C GLY A 150 15.52 -18.77 -10.33
N ASN A 151 16.71 -18.63 -9.77
CA ASN A 151 17.93 -19.04 -10.46
C ASN A 151 18.00 -20.55 -10.35
N GLN A 152 17.70 -21.23 -11.41
CA GLN A 152 18.28 -22.53 -11.75
C GLN A 152 19.13 -22.37 -12.99
#